data_82cb8a075c1e4de5daf24259569d2f98
#
_entry.id   82cb8a075c1e4de5daf24259569d2f98
#
_cell.length_a   1.000
_cell.length_b   1.000
_cell.length_c   1.000
_cell.angle_alpha   90.00
_cell.angle_beta   90.00
_cell.angle_gamma   90.00
#
_symmetry.space_group_name_H-M   'P 1'
#
loop_
_entity.id
_entity.type
_entity.pdbx_description
1 polymer ?
#
loop_
_entity_poly.entity_id
_entity_poly.type
_entity_poly.pdbx_seq_one_letter_code
_entity_poly.pdbx_strand_id
1 'polypeptide(L)'
;LVFAFNRETGEPIWPIEDRDVFQTQVPGNYTAARQPFPTRPEPVDPIVTNGLTEEFVVDYTPELRQRALEILEHYRVGGLYVPALPENHGNDYYNNVGCIGGGNIIPHPPVADPSTGLMFASHRRNCFAPSFMAPTNGIDEDDPNYAVPSDTGATPNDTPTTGTTVAAWRPGGFRQPTAAQESFVSVTGLPRLDGIRLFKPMDNQLTAYQMNTGEKSWSLPVGATAEVIRNNPLLADVDIPNAGGAGWSIQMVTGDLLVQTRSL
;
A
#
# COMPACT_ATOMS: atom_id res chain seq x y z
N LEU A 1 6.41 -7.28 -1.15
CA LEU A 1 7.69 -8.00 -1.10
C LEU A 1 7.54 -9.38 -1.73
N VAL A 2 8.62 -9.92 -2.28
CA VAL A 2 8.73 -11.29 -2.78
C VAL A 2 9.84 -11.98 -2.00
N PHE A 3 9.53 -13.14 -1.44
CA PHE A 3 10.50 -14.00 -0.76
C PHE A 3 10.75 -15.21 -1.64
N ALA A 4 12.00 -15.56 -1.87
CA ALA A 4 12.38 -16.72 -2.65
C ALA A 4 13.08 -17.76 -1.78
N PHE A 5 12.58 -18.98 -1.83
CA PHE A 5 13.08 -20.11 -1.03
C PHE A 5 13.43 -21.27 -1.94
N ASN A 6 14.41 -22.04 -1.54
CA ASN A 6 14.63 -23.37 -2.10
C ASN A 6 13.41 -24.24 -1.76
N ARG A 7 12.73 -24.76 -2.78
CA ARG A 7 11.48 -25.50 -2.58
C ARG A 7 11.66 -26.86 -1.90
N GLU A 8 12.89 -27.38 -1.85
CA GLU A 8 13.19 -28.69 -1.25
C GLU A 8 13.62 -28.53 0.22
N THR A 9 14.40 -27.48 0.52
CA THR A 9 14.97 -27.28 1.85
C THR A 9 14.24 -26.21 2.66
N GLY A 10 13.51 -25.30 2.01
CA GLY A 10 12.89 -24.13 2.66
C GLY A 10 13.88 -23.00 2.99
N GLU A 11 15.14 -23.15 2.61
CA GLU A 11 16.15 -22.13 2.86
C GLU A 11 15.97 -20.91 1.94
N PRO A 12 16.12 -19.67 2.44
CA PRO A 12 16.09 -18.49 1.60
C PRO A 12 17.19 -18.53 0.54
N ILE A 13 16.84 -18.19 -0.71
CA ILE A 13 17.81 -18.06 -1.81
C ILE A 13 18.68 -16.82 -1.63
N TRP A 14 18.09 -15.74 -1.16
CA TRP A 14 18.78 -14.48 -0.82
C TRP A 14 18.57 -14.14 0.65
N PRO A 15 19.52 -13.42 1.27
CA PRO A 15 19.39 -13.04 2.67
C PRO A 15 18.07 -12.33 2.96
N ILE A 16 17.49 -12.63 4.09
CA ILE A 16 16.35 -11.93 4.67
C ILE A 16 16.87 -11.18 5.90
N GLU A 17 16.69 -9.86 5.89
CA GLU A 17 17.16 -8.99 6.97
C GLU A 17 16.00 -8.61 7.87
N ASP A 18 16.17 -8.81 9.16
CA ASP A 18 15.27 -8.21 10.14
C ASP A 18 15.57 -6.72 10.27
N ARG A 19 14.55 -5.88 10.11
CA ARG A 19 14.66 -4.42 10.23
C ARG A 19 13.68 -3.90 11.25
N ASP A 20 14.08 -2.85 11.97
CA ASP A 20 13.20 -2.15 12.89
C ASP A 20 12.06 -1.49 12.11
N VAL A 21 10.84 -1.55 12.66
CA VAL A 21 9.63 -0.99 12.06
C VAL A 21 8.87 -0.14 13.07
N PHE A 22 7.96 0.69 12.57
CA PHE A 22 7.12 1.51 13.44
C PHE A 22 6.26 0.64 14.36
N GLN A 23 6.21 1.04 15.61
CA GLN A 23 5.35 0.40 16.60
C GLN A 23 3.97 1.03 16.59
N THR A 24 2.94 0.22 16.85
CA THR A 24 1.58 0.73 17.01
C THR A 24 1.47 1.64 18.23
N GLN A 25 0.62 2.67 18.11
CA GLN A 25 0.23 3.54 19.22
C GLN A 25 -1.23 3.27 19.63
N VAL A 26 -1.88 2.27 19.04
CA VAL A 26 -3.25 1.90 19.39
C VAL A 26 -3.22 1.16 20.74
N PRO A 27 -3.90 1.67 21.78
CA PRO A 27 -3.93 1.02 23.09
C PRO A 27 -4.48 -0.41 23.00
N GLY A 28 -3.78 -1.35 23.65
CA GLY A 28 -4.15 -2.77 23.62
C GLY A 28 -3.76 -3.52 22.34
N ASN A 29 -3.13 -2.85 21.38
CA ASN A 29 -2.59 -3.52 20.19
C ASN A 29 -1.07 -3.64 20.26
N TYR A 30 -0.55 -4.71 19.70
CA TYR A 30 0.88 -5.01 19.68
C TYR A 30 1.34 -5.29 18.27
N THR A 31 2.47 -4.72 17.89
CA THR A 31 3.16 -5.01 16.63
C THR A 31 4.57 -5.50 16.91
N ALA A 32 5.09 -6.39 16.09
CA ALA A 32 6.47 -6.82 16.21
C ALA A 32 7.41 -5.62 16.01
N ALA A 33 8.46 -5.54 16.84
CA ALA A 33 9.43 -4.44 16.76
C ALA A 33 10.27 -4.51 15.49
N ARG A 34 10.43 -5.70 14.94
CA ARG A 34 11.22 -5.99 13.75
C ARG A 34 10.41 -6.83 12.79
N GLN A 35 10.68 -6.65 11.50
CA GLN A 35 10.02 -7.40 10.43
C GLN A 35 11.05 -7.86 9.38
N PRO A 36 10.81 -9.00 8.72
CA PRO A 36 11.72 -9.53 7.71
C PRO A 36 11.59 -8.77 6.38
N PHE A 37 12.74 -8.37 5.84
CA PHE A 37 12.86 -7.76 4.52
C PHE A 37 13.76 -8.63 3.63
N PRO A 38 13.26 -9.16 2.52
CA PRO A 38 14.10 -9.84 1.55
C PRO A 38 15.04 -8.84 0.88
N THR A 39 16.30 -9.22 0.70
CA THR A 39 17.27 -8.37 -0.03
C THR A 39 17.06 -8.45 -1.53
N ARG A 40 16.48 -9.56 -2.01
CA ARG A 40 16.11 -9.82 -3.41
C ARG A 40 14.88 -10.74 -3.47
N PRO A 41 14.08 -10.73 -4.55
CA PRO A 41 14.10 -9.75 -5.63
C PRO A 41 13.85 -8.32 -5.14
N GLU A 42 14.25 -7.33 -5.94
CA GLU A 42 13.91 -5.94 -5.68
C GLU A 42 12.38 -5.78 -5.47
N PRO A 43 11.95 -4.84 -4.61
CA PRO A 43 10.53 -4.55 -4.46
C PRO A 43 9.90 -4.20 -5.81
N VAL A 44 8.70 -4.68 -6.06
CA VAL A 44 7.96 -4.37 -7.31
C VAL A 44 7.81 -2.86 -7.46
N ASP A 45 7.51 -2.18 -6.36
CA ASP A 45 7.52 -0.73 -6.28
C ASP A 45 8.32 -0.28 -5.04
N PRO A 46 9.40 0.48 -5.19
CA PRO A 46 10.22 0.96 -4.07
C PRO A 46 9.45 1.80 -3.04
N ILE A 47 8.36 2.48 -3.43
CA ILE A 47 7.51 3.25 -2.50
C ILE A 47 6.97 2.37 -1.37
N VAL A 48 6.82 1.07 -1.59
CA VAL A 48 6.34 0.13 -0.56
C VAL A 48 7.33 0.00 0.58
N THR A 49 8.62 -0.03 0.26
CA THR A 49 9.68 -0.17 1.27
C THR A 49 10.16 1.17 1.81
N ASN A 50 10.21 2.19 0.96
CA ASN A 50 10.77 3.50 1.28
C ASN A 50 9.71 4.49 1.80
N GLY A 51 8.43 4.23 1.52
CA GLY A 51 7.35 5.17 1.78
C GLY A 51 7.21 6.24 0.70
N LEU A 52 6.27 7.15 0.91
CA LEU A 52 6.03 8.29 0.03
C LEU A 52 7.06 9.40 0.27
N THR A 53 8.31 9.11 -0.06
CA THR A 53 9.39 10.10 -0.02
C THR A 53 9.25 11.12 -1.16
N GLU A 54 10.03 12.18 -1.13
CA GLU A 54 10.00 13.24 -2.16
C GLU A 54 10.21 12.72 -3.58
N GLU A 55 10.93 11.61 -3.76
CA GLU A 55 11.14 10.96 -5.05
C GLU A 55 9.82 10.52 -5.69
N PHE A 56 8.86 10.08 -4.85
CA PHE A 56 7.59 9.54 -5.30
C PHE A 56 6.44 10.56 -5.28
N VAL A 57 6.70 11.79 -4.85
CA VAL A 57 5.69 12.85 -4.87
C VAL A 57 5.36 13.23 -6.32
N VAL A 58 4.07 13.48 -6.59
CA VAL A 58 3.59 13.92 -7.90
C VAL A 58 4.37 15.14 -8.38
N ASP A 59 4.76 15.12 -9.66
CA ASP A 59 5.64 16.13 -10.26
C ASP A 59 5.25 16.49 -11.70
N TYR A 60 3.97 16.42 -12.01
CA TYR A 60 3.48 16.85 -13.32
C TYR A 60 3.82 18.30 -13.62
N THR A 61 3.75 19.17 -12.61
CA THR A 61 4.25 20.55 -12.67
C THR A 61 4.96 20.91 -11.36
N PRO A 62 5.87 21.89 -11.38
CA PRO A 62 6.53 22.37 -10.16
C PRO A 62 5.53 22.83 -9.09
N GLU A 63 4.45 23.48 -9.49
CA GLU A 63 3.41 24.00 -8.59
C GLU A 63 2.65 22.85 -7.91
N LEU A 64 2.27 21.82 -8.65
CA LEU A 64 1.63 20.64 -8.09
C LEU A 64 2.55 19.90 -7.12
N ARG A 65 3.83 19.76 -7.48
CA ARG A 65 4.83 19.16 -6.60
C ARG A 65 4.96 19.93 -5.29
N GLN A 66 5.09 21.25 -5.37
CA GLN A 66 5.21 22.10 -4.19
C GLN A 66 3.99 21.96 -3.27
N ARG A 67 2.78 22.06 -3.80
CA ARG A 67 1.53 21.86 -3.04
C ARG A 67 1.44 20.46 -2.42
N ALA A 68 1.90 19.42 -3.12
CA ALA A 68 1.92 18.06 -2.58
C ALA A 68 2.90 17.93 -1.41
N LEU A 69 4.08 18.52 -1.51
CA LEU A 69 5.08 18.53 -0.43
C LEU A 69 4.54 19.27 0.81
N GLU A 70 3.94 20.44 0.64
CA GLU A 70 3.31 21.19 1.74
C GLU A 70 2.24 20.38 2.48
N ILE A 71 1.44 19.60 1.75
CA ILE A 71 0.46 18.70 2.37
C ILE A 71 1.18 17.59 3.14
N LEU A 72 2.22 17.00 2.56
CA LEU A 72 2.93 15.87 3.17
C LEU A 72 3.75 16.24 4.40
N GLU A 73 4.11 17.52 4.61
CA GLU A 73 4.71 18.02 5.85
C GLU A 73 3.85 17.72 7.09
N HIS A 74 2.54 17.59 6.90
CA HIS A 74 1.60 17.25 7.96
C HIS A 74 1.44 15.75 8.23
N TYR A 75 2.20 14.91 7.56
CA TYR A 75 2.13 13.46 7.71
C TYR A 75 3.49 12.87 8.03
N ARG A 76 3.50 11.81 8.82
CA ARG A 76 4.70 10.99 8.98
C ARG A 76 4.73 9.90 7.91
N VAL A 77 5.65 10.04 7.00
CA VAL A 77 5.82 9.06 5.92
C VAL A 77 6.62 7.86 6.44
N GLY A 78 6.14 6.67 6.14
CA GLY A 78 6.83 5.42 6.41
C GLY A 78 6.71 4.44 5.27
N GLY A 79 7.59 3.45 5.27
CA GLY A 79 7.55 2.36 4.30
C GLY A 79 6.59 1.24 4.71
N LEU A 80 6.99 0.02 4.43
CA LEU A 80 6.23 -1.16 4.80
C LEU A 80 6.12 -1.30 6.33
N TYR A 81 5.04 -1.91 6.78
CA TYR A 81 4.75 -2.13 8.21
C TYR A 81 4.54 -0.83 9.02
N VAL A 82 3.94 0.18 8.39
CA VAL A 82 3.55 1.40 9.09
C VAL A 82 2.16 1.22 9.67
N PRO A 83 2.00 1.18 11.00
CA PRO A 83 0.70 1.03 11.61
C PRO A 83 -0.14 2.30 11.47
N ALA A 84 -1.45 2.13 11.36
CA ALA A 84 -2.38 3.24 11.51
C ALA A 84 -2.31 3.82 12.93
N LEU A 85 -2.60 5.12 13.05
CA LEU A 85 -2.62 5.80 14.34
C LEU A 85 -4.04 5.80 14.93
N PRO A 86 -4.16 5.85 16.26
CA PRO A 86 -5.43 6.15 16.90
C PRO A 86 -5.86 7.59 16.57
N GLU A 87 -7.16 7.85 16.55
CA GLU A 87 -7.73 9.17 16.20
C GLU A 87 -7.13 10.32 17.03
N ASN A 88 -6.91 10.10 18.32
CA ASN A 88 -6.40 11.09 19.26
C ASN A 88 -4.97 10.73 19.72
N HIS A 89 -4.06 10.55 18.79
CA HIS A 89 -2.69 10.09 19.07
C HIS A 89 -1.76 11.16 19.70
N GLY A 90 -2.16 12.44 19.73
CA GLY A 90 -1.38 13.51 20.36
C GLY A 90 -0.07 13.92 19.66
N ASN A 91 0.19 13.42 18.46
CA ASN A 91 1.36 13.83 17.67
C ASN A 91 1.11 15.13 16.92
N ASP A 92 2.18 15.83 16.53
CA ASP A 92 2.12 17.10 15.79
C ASP A 92 1.73 16.94 14.31
N TYR A 93 1.64 15.70 13.81
CA TYR A 93 1.24 15.37 12.44
C TYR A 93 -0.12 14.65 12.41
N TYR A 94 -0.80 14.70 11.27
CA TYR A 94 -2.17 14.19 11.16
C TYR A 94 -2.26 12.67 11.22
N ASN A 95 -1.34 11.95 10.54
CA ASN A 95 -1.33 10.49 10.53
C ASN A 95 -0.02 9.93 9.94
N ASN A 96 0.15 8.62 10.05
CA ASN A 96 1.16 7.90 9.29
C ASN A 96 0.66 7.65 7.87
N VAL A 97 1.53 7.84 6.90
CA VAL A 97 1.29 7.43 5.51
C VAL A 97 2.01 6.13 5.24
N GLY A 98 1.26 5.10 4.92
CA GLY A 98 1.76 3.84 4.40
C GLY A 98 1.47 3.70 2.92
N CYS A 99 2.40 3.17 2.15
CA CYS A 99 2.19 2.80 0.77
C CYS A 99 2.23 1.28 0.64
N ILE A 100 1.12 0.71 0.21
CA ILE A 100 1.09 -0.68 -0.22
C ILE A 100 1.24 -0.69 -1.74
N GLY A 101 2.16 -1.47 -2.24
CA GLY A 101 2.23 -1.79 -3.66
C GLY A 101 1.01 -2.62 -4.02
N GLY A 102 -0.08 -1.95 -4.05
CA GLY A 102 -1.44 -2.35 -4.21
C GLY A 102 -1.62 -3.84 -4.08
N GLY A 103 -2.25 -4.35 -3.10
CA GLY A 103 -2.63 -5.74 -2.91
C GLY A 103 -2.85 -6.59 -4.16
N ASN A 104 -1.94 -6.56 -5.06
CA ASN A 104 -2.08 -6.99 -6.43
C ASN A 104 -1.46 -8.35 -6.66
N ILE A 105 -0.79 -8.86 -5.63
CA ILE A 105 -0.39 -10.26 -5.64
C ILE A 105 -1.56 -11.14 -5.16
N ILE A 106 -2.55 -10.56 -4.51
CA ILE A 106 -3.80 -11.23 -4.12
C ILE A 106 -4.97 -10.31 -4.55
N PRO A 107 -5.83 -10.73 -5.46
CA PRO A 107 -6.02 -12.05 -6.09
C PRO A 107 -5.25 -12.27 -7.40
N HIS A 108 -4.19 -11.52 -7.68
CA HIS A 108 -3.44 -11.55 -8.94
C HIS A 108 -2.03 -12.09 -8.72
N PRO A 109 -1.86 -13.42 -8.55
CA PRO A 109 -0.55 -14.01 -8.29
C PRO A 109 0.40 -13.73 -9.45
N PRO A 110 1.71 -13.56 -9.18
CA PRO A 110 2.70 -13.55 -10.22
C PRO A 110 2.74 -14.90 -10.94
N VAL A 111 3.16 -14.87 -12.17
CA VAL A 111 3.41 -16.09 -12.96
C VAL A 111 4.89 -16.19 -13.29
N ALA A 112 5.39 -17.42 -13.40
CA ALA A 112 6.79 -17.64 -13.72
C ALA A 112 6.92 -18.57 -14.92
N ASP A 113 7.95 -18.33 -15.71
CA ASP A 113 8.40 -19.21 -16.78
C ASP A 113 9.71 -19.88 -16.37
N PRO A 114 9.68 -21.17 -16.02
CA PRO A 114 10.88 -21.89 -15.62
C PRO A 114 11.93 -22.03 -16.73
N SER A 115 11.53 -21.96 -18.00
CA SER A 115 12.44 -22.12 -19.14
C SER A 115 13.36 -20.92 -19.33
N THR A 116 12.86 -19.73 -19.03
CA THR A 116 13.61 -18.46 -19.12
C THR A 116 14.10 -17.94 -17.76
N GLY A 117 13.58 -18.49 -16.67
CA GLY A 117 13.82 -17.99 -15.32
C GLY A 117 13.16 -16.65 -15.05
N LEU A 118 12.17 -16.22 -15.84
CA LEU A 118 11.45 -14.99 -15.67
C LEU A 118 10.21 -15.19 -14.78
N MET A 119 9.97 -14.22 -13.89
CA MET A 119 8.73 -14.06 -13.14
C MET A 119 8.08 -12.74 -13.54
N PHE A 120 6.78 -12.75 -13.73
CA PHE A 120 5.99 -11.58 -14.10
C PHE A 120 5.00 -11.23 -12.98
N ALA A 121 5.07 -10.01 -12.48
CA ALA A 121 4.20 -9.52 -11.42
C ALA A 121 3.52 -8.21 -11.83
N SER A 122 2.20 -8.18 -11.72
CA SER A 122 1.45 -6.93 -11.84
C SER A 122 1.36 -6.22 -10.50
N HIS A 123 1.37 -4.90 -10.52
CA HIS A 123 1.09 -4.11 -9.33
C HIS A 123 0.57 -2.71 -9.70
N ARG A 124 -0.02 -2.08 -8.72
CA ARG A 124 -0.39 -0.67 -8.76
C ARG A 124 0.05 0.02 -7.49
N ARG A 125 0.35 1.30 -7.60
CA ARG A 125 0.73 2.13 -6.45
C ARG A 125 -0.51 2.60 -5.71
N ASN A 126 -0.50 2.47 -4.38
CA ASN A 126 -1.51 3.04 -3.53
C ASN A 126 -0.90 3.47 -2.19
N CYS A 127 -1.18 4.70 -1.77
CA CYS A 127 -0.79 5.23 -0.47
C CYS A 127 -2.04 5.69 0.28
N PHE A 128 -2.04 5.52 1.58
CA PHE A 128 -3.17 5.85 2.44
C PHE A 128 -2.68 6.22 3.83
N ALA A 129 -3.50 6.94 4.57
CA ALA A 129 -3.25 7.36 5.94
C ALA A 129 -4.44 6.97 6.83
N PRO A 130 -4.60 5.68 7.14
CA PRO A 130 -5.73 5.20 7.93
C PRO A 130 -5.59 5.62 9.40
N SER A 131 -6.72 5.78 10.09
CA SER A 131 -6.77 5.98 11.53
C SER A 131 -7.67 4.93 12.18
N PHE A 132 -7.44 4.67 13.46
CA PHE A 132 -8.37 3.90 14.29
C PHE A 132 -9.20 4.85 15.16
N MET A 133 -10.52 4.65 15.18
CA MET A 133 -11.41 5.38 16.07
C MET A 133 -11.42 4.73 17.45
N ALA A 134 -11.51 5.55 18.49
CA ALA A 134 -11.77 5.07 19.83
C ALA A 134 -13.12 4.33 19.87
N PRO A 135 -13.25 3.26 20.68
CA PRO A 135 -14.51 2.60 20.89
C PRO A 135 -15.49 3.60 21.50
N THR A 136 -16.61 3.82 20.83
CA THR A 136 -17.74 4.58 21.36
C THR A 136 -18.51 3.70 22.36
N ASN A 137 -18.87 4.26 23.48
CA ASN A 137 -19.57 3.68 24.62
C ASN A 137 -20.36 2.40 24.32
N GLY A 138 -19.78 1.27 24.65
CA GLY A 138 -20.38 -0.05 24.49
C GLY A 138 -19.83 -0.80 23.28
N ILE A 139 -19.57 -2.06 23.52
CA ILE A 139 -19.19 -3.00 22.49
C ILE A 139 -20.46 -3.35 21.76
N ASP A 140 -20.51 -3.05 20.48
CA ASP A 140 -21.49 -3.65 19.59
C ASP A 140 -20.93 -5.00 19.17
N GLU A 141 -21.34 -6.05 19.87
CA GLU A 141 -20.90 -7.43 19.63
C GLU A 141 -21.35 -7.94 18.24
N ASP A 142 -22.33 -7.29 17.65
CA ASP A 142 -22.87 -7.61 16.33
C ASP A 142 -22.14 -6.86 15.19
N ASP A 143 -21.16 -5.99 15.50
CA ASP A 143 -20.38 -5.30 14.48
C ASP A 143 -19.39 -6.25 13.80
N PRO A 144 -19.55 -6.54 12.50
CA PRO A 144 -18.67 -7.46 11.77
C PRO A 144 -17.21 -6.99 11.68
N ASN A 145 -16.92 -5.74 12.07
CA ASN A 145 -15.57 -5.18 12.11
C ASN A 145 -14.97 -5.21 13.53
N TYR A 146 -15.62 -5.86 14.47
CA TYR A 146 -15.12 -5.99 15.83
C TYR A 146 -13.84 -6.85 15.84
N ALA A 147 -12.72 -6.23 16.16
CA ALA A 147 -11.44 -6.94 16.34
C ALA A 147 -11.20 -7.19 17.83
N VAL A 148 -11.14 -8.44 18.22
CA VAL A 148 -10.74 -8.82 19.59
C VAL A 148 -9.24 -8.55 19.75
N PRO A 149 -8.81 -7.90 20.85
CA PRO A 149 -7.37 -7.72 21.13
C PRO A 149 -6.63 -9.05 21.17
N SER A 150 -5.47 -9.11 20.54
CA SER A 150 -4.70 -10.36 20.37
C SER A 150 -4.01 -10.89 21.62
N ASP A 151 -4.07 -10.18 22.74
CA ASP A 151 -3.47 -10.60 24.02
C ASP A 151 -4.16 -11.80 24.68
N THR A 152 -5.36 -12.16 24.21
CA THR A 152 -6.11 -13.33 24.69
C THR A 152 -5.70 -14.64 24.00
N GLY A 153 -4.84 -14.59 22.97
CA GLY A 153 -4.54 -15.75 22.11
C GLY A 153 -5.74 -16.21 21.26
N ALA A 154 -6.83 -15.45 21.26
CA ALA A 154 -8.02 -15.74 20.47
C ALA A 154 -7.78 -15.43 19.01
N THR A 155 -8.26 -16.31 18.13
CA THR A 155 -8.30 -16.01 16.69
C THR A 155 -9.49 -15.09 16.39
N PRO A 156 -9.53 -14.38 15.26
CA PRO A 156 -10.65 -13.51 14.89
C PRO A 156 -12.04 -14.18 14.89
N ASN A 157 -12.09 -15.49 14.99
CA ASN A 157 -13.34 -16.29 15.03
C ASN A 157 -13.64 -16.91 16.40
N ASP A 158 -12.82 -16.65 17.42
CA ASP A 158 -13.09 -17.20 18.74
C ASP A 158 -14.15 -16.35 19.44
N THR A 159 -15.24 -16.98 19.82
CA THR A 159 -16.29 -16.33 20.62
C THR A 159 -15.71 -15.89 21.95
N PRO A 160 -15.85 -14.63 22.38
CA PRO A 160 -15.30 -14.17 23.65
C PRO A 160 -15.86 -14.99 24.81
N THR A 161 -14.99 -15.70 25.53
CA THR A 161 -15.40 -16.31 26.79
C THR A 161 -15.52 -15.21 27.84
N THR A 162 -16.71 -15.10 28.38
CA THR A 162 -17.17 -14.23 29.46
C THR A 162 -16.09 -13.74 30.42
N GLY A 163 -15.88 -12.41 30.48
CA GLY A 163 -15.38 -11.81 31.71
C GLY A 163 -14.61 -10.50 31.64
N THR A 164 -14.05 -10.08 30.52
CA THR A 164 -13.38 -8.76 30.47
C THR A 164 -13.62 -8.13 29.12
N THR A 165 -14.58 -7.23 29.07
CA THR A 165 -14.87 -6.40 27.91
C THR A 165 -13.76 -5.37 27.76
N VAL A 166 -12.78 -5.66 26.93
CA VAL A 166 -11.81 -4.66 26.49
C VAL A 166 -12.43 -3.95 25.30
N ALA A 167 -12.63 -2.64 25.46
CA ALA A 167 -13.13 -1.82 24.35
C ALA A 167 -12.15 -1.89 23.17
N ALA A 168 -12.58 -2.48 22.08
CA ALA A 168 -11.73 -2.64 20.89
C ALA A 168 -11.71 -1.35 20.06
N TRP A 169 -10.54 -1.02 19.57
CA TRP A 169 -10.36 0.02 18.56
C TRP A 169 -10.89 -0.48 17.22
N ARG A 170 -11.75 0.30 16.59
CA ARG A 170 -12.29 -0.04 15.28
C ARG A 170 -11.43 0.56 14.17
N PRO A 171 -11.35 -0.08 13.00
CA PRO A 171 -10.90 0.61 11.81
C PRO A 171 -11.80 1.83 11.62
N GLY A 172 -11.29 3.01 11.93
CA GLY A 172 -12.02 4.25 11.72
C GLY A 172 -12.09 4.53 10.24
N GLY A 173 -13.19 5.08 9.80
CA GLY A 173 -13.18 5.88 8.59
C GLY A 173 -12.03 6.88 8.70
N PHE A 174 -11.50 7.30 7.59
CA PHE A 174 -10.41 8.28 7.54
C PHE A 174 -10.79 9.51 8.38
N ARG A 175 -9.82 10.03 9.16
CA ARG A 175 -10.04 11.25 9.92
C ARG A 175 -10.64 12.29 8.97
N GLN A 176 -11.84 12.77 9.31
CA GLN A 176 -12.48 13.83 8.52
C GLN A 176 -11.56 15.04 8.52
N PRO A 177 -11.14 15.53 7.35
CA PRO A 177 -10.35 16.73 7.28
C PRO A 177 -11.16 17.92 7.80
N THR A 178 -10.46 18.95 8.25
CA THR A 178 -11.10 20.23 8.55
C THR A 178 -11.80 20.77 7.29
N ALA A 179 -12.80 21.65 7.46
CA ALA A 179 -13.57 22.19 6.33
C ALA A 179 -12.72 22.75 5.16
N ALA A 180 -11.51 23.25 5.46
CA ALA A 180 -10.55 23.69 4.45
C ALA A 180 -9.92 22.54 3.65
N GLN A 181 -9.99 21.32 4.15
CA GLN A 181 -9.41 20.11 3.56
C GLN A 181 -10.47 19.21 2.92
N GLU A 182 -11.76 19.48 3.14
CA GLU A 182 -12.87 18.64 2.66
C GLU A 182 -12.90 18.45 1.14
N SER A 183 -12.39 19.42 0.37
CA SER A 183 -12.30 19.32 -1.08
C SER A 183 -11.22 18.35 -1.59
N PHE A 184 -10.38 17.83 -0.69
CA PHE A 184 -9.21 17.03 -1.06
C PHE A 184 -9.27 15.56 -0.63
N VAL A 185 -10.33 15.12 0.04
CA VAL A 185 -10.40 13.77 0.62
C VAL A 185 -10.54 12.71 -0.46
N SER A 186 -9.62 11.77 -0.45
CA SER A 186 -9.76 10.52 -1.20
C SER A 186 -10.34 9.42 -0.30
N VAL A 187 -10.88 8.37 -0.93
CA VAL A 187 -11.32 7.15 -0.24
C VAL A 187 -10.18 6.49 0.57
N THR A 188 -8.94 6.87 0.30
CA THR A 188 -7.74 6.37 0.97
C THR A 188 -7.26 7.24 2.14
N GLY A 189 -7.98 8.31 2.48
CA GLY A 189 -7.62 9.22 3.59
C GLY A 189 -6.48 10.18 3.32
N LEU A 190 -5.77 10.08 2.19
CA LEU A 190 -4.85 11.10 1.73
C LEU A 190 -5.58 12.15 0.89
N PRO A 191 -5.26 13.43 1.06
CA PRO A 191 -5.81 14.50 0.23
C PRO A 191 -5.50 14.28 -1.26
N ARG A 192 -6.23 14.98 -2.11
CA ARG A 192 -5.96 15.07 -3.55
C ARG A 192 -5.84 16.52 -3.95
N LEU A 193 -5.04 16.80 -4.95
CA LEU A 193 -4.90 18.10 -5.59
C LEU A 193 -5.82 18.14 -6.81
N ASP A 194 -7.05 18.63 -6.63
CA ASP A 194 -8.05 18.74 -7.71
C ASP A 194 -8.25 17.39 -8.45
N GLY A 195 -8.36 16.29 -7.68
CA GLY A 195 -8.49 14.94 -8.19
C GLY A 195 -7.18 14.20 -8.45
N ILE A 196 -6.04 14.90 -8.46
CA ILE A 196 -4.70 14.32 -8.64
C ILE A 196 -4.19 13.77 -7.30
N ARG A 197 -3.63 12.58 -7.30
CA ARG A 197 -3.01 11.96 -6.13
C ARG A 197 -1.71 12.68 -5.76
N LEU A 198 -1.33 12.65 -4.47
CA LEU A 198 -0.07 13.25 -4.00
C LEU A 198 1.18 12.51 -4.48
N PHE A 199 1.04 11.31 -4.99
CA PHE A 199 2.15 10.48 -5.46
C PHE A 199 2.10 10.28 -6.98
N LYS A 200 3.28 10.09 -7.56
CA LYS A 200 3.45 9.78 -8.98
C LYS A 200 2.57 8.60 -9.37
N PRO A 201 1.81 8.72 -10.45
CA PRO A 201 0.94 7.65 -10.86
C PRO A 201 1.75 6.42 -11.30
N MET A 202 1.20 5.28 -10.95
CA MET A 202 1.52 3.97 -11.43
C MET A 202 0.25 3.16 -11.19
N ASP A 203 -0.77 3.48 -12.00
CA ASP A 203 -2.10 2.92 -11.77
C ASP A 203 -2.13 1.42 -12.01
N ASN A 204 -1.36 0.94 -12.99
CA ASN A 204 -1.14 -0.48 -13.19
C ASN A 204 0.15 -0.72 -13.97
N GLN A 205 0.98 -1.60 -13.49
CA GLN A 205 2.27 -1.94 -14.09
C GLN A 205 2.51 -3.44 -14.08
N LEU A 206 3.12 -3.94 -15.13
CA LEU A 206 3.64 -5.29 -15.23
C LEU A 206 5.15 -5.22 -15.17
N THR A 207 5.75 -5.97 -14.25
CA THR A 207 7.20 -6.05 -14.06
C THR A 207 7.68 -7.47 -14.26
N ALA A 208 8.74 -7.63 -15.03
CA ALA A 208 9.45 -8.89 -15.19
C ALA A 208 10.73 -8.91 -14.33
N TYR A 209 10.98 -10.04 -13.69
CA TYR A 209 12.17 -10.30 -12.88
C TYR A 209 12.95 -11.49 -13.45
N GLN A 210 14.25 -11.35 -13.53
CA GLN A 210 15.14 -12.49 -13.74
C GLN A 210 15.39 -13.17 -12.39
N MET A 211 14.74 -14.32 -12.17
CA MET A 211 14.79 -15.02 -10.89
C MET A 211 16.14 -15.67 -10.57
N ASN A 212 17.04 -15.78 -11.54
CA ASN A 212 18.40 -16.24 -11.27
C ASN A 212 19.27 -15.19 -10.57
N THR A 213 18.96 -13.89 -10.76
CA THR A 213 19.69 -12.76 -10.17
C THR A 213 18.86 -11.96 -9.18
N GLY A 214 17.53 -12.06 -9.23
CA GLY A 214 16.59 -11.27 -8.45
C GLY A 214 16.44 -9.82 -8.93
N GLU A 215 16.89 -9.52 -10.15
CA GLU A 215 16.86 -8.18 -10.74
C GLU A 215 15.64 -7.96 -11.62
N LYS A 216 15.16 -6.72 -11.68
CA LYS A 216 14.13 -6.33 -12.64
C LYS A 216 14.72 -6.31 -14.05
N SER A 217 14.07 -7.02 -14.96
CA SER A 217 14.42 -7.00 -16.37
C SER A 217 13.76 -5.85 -17.11
N TRP A 218 12.48 -5.64 -16.87
CA TRP A 218 11.70 -4.54 -17.44
C TRP A 218 10.41 -4.29 -16.67
N SER A 219 9.82 -3.12 -16.88
CA SER A 219 8.49 -2.76 -16.39
C SER A 219 7.72 -1.99 -17.46
N LEU A 220 6.44 -2.29 -17.61
CA LEU A 220 5.55 -1.67 -18.58
C LEU A 220 4.23 -1.24 -17.95
N PRO A 221 3.67 -0.09 -18.31
CA PRO A 221 2.33 0.29 -17.89
C PRO A 221 1.28 -0.61 -18.55
N VAL A 222 0.26 -0.99 -17.80
CA VAL A 222 -0.85 -1.81 -18.28
C VAL A 222 -2.11 -0.97 -18.40
N GLY A 223 -2.59 -0.79 -19.62
CA GLY A 223 -3.71 0.07 -19.95
C GLY A 223 -3.29 1.53 -20.14
N ALA A 224 -4.23 2.45 -20.11
CA ALA A 224 -4.02 3.87 -20.33
C ALA A 224 -4.20 4.66 -19.02
N THR A 225 -3.50 5.76 -18.87
CA THR A 225 -3.71 6.73 -17.78
C THR A 225 -5.19 7.09 -17.65
N ALA A 226 -5.67 7.13 -16.41
CA ALA A 226 -7.07 7.42 -16.09
C ALA A 226 -7.54 8.76 -16.70
N GLU A 227 -8.79 8.81 -17.18
CA GLU A 227 -9.36 10.00 -17.80
C GLU A 227 -9.40 11.22 -16.87
N VAL A 228 -9.61 11.00 -15.57
CA VAL A 228 -9.57 12.07 -14.56
C VAL A 228 -8.21 12.79 -14.52
N ILE A 229 -7.15 12.13 -14.89
CA ILE A 229 -5.81 12.73 -15.01
C ILE A 229 -5.64 13.35 -16.39
N ARG A 230 -5.94 12.61 -17.47
CA ARG A 230 -5.77 13.10 -18.85
C ARG A 230 -6.61 14.35 -19.18
N ASN A 231 -7.79 14.45 -18.59
CA ASN A 231 -8.71 15.56 -18.81
C ASN A 231 -8.66 16.61 -17.68
N ASN A 232 -7.65 16.54 -16.80
CA ASN A 232 -7.53 17.50 -15.70
C ASN A 232 -7.12 18.88 -16.24
N PRO A 233 -7.88 19.96 -15.94
CA PRO A 233 -7.55 21.30 -16.44
C PRO A 233 -6.16 21.79 -16.00
N LEU A 234 -5.67 21.36 -14.84
CA LEU A 234 -4.33 21.72 -14.37
C LEU A 234 -3.19 21.08 -15.18
N LEU A 235 -3.54 20.12 -16.03
CA LEU A 235 -2.59 19.34 -16.83
C LEU A 235 -2.81 19.51 -18.34
N ALA A 236 -3.60 20.51 -18.75
CA ALA A 236 -4.00 20.70 -20.16
C ALA A 236 -2.79 20.83 -21.10
N ASP A 237 -1.71 21.45 -20.66
CA ASP A 237 -0.49 21.69 -21.44
C ASP A 237 0.68 20.80 -21.03
N VAL A 238 0.40 19.74 -20.26
CA VAL A 238 1.42 18.82 -19.74
C VAL A 238 1.42 17.53 -20.55
N ASP A 239 2.58 17.12 -21.03
CA ASP A 239 2.77 15.78 -21.59
C ASP A 239 2.76 14.74 -20.47
N ILE A 240 1.66 14.00 -20.35
CA ILE A 240 1.46 13.03 -19.27
C ILE A 240 1.88 11.65 -19.75
N PRO A 241 2.94 11.07 -19.18
CA PRO A 241 3.36 9.72 -19.52
C PRO A 241 2.26 8.71 -19.20
N ASN A 242 2.20 7.62 -19.97
CA ASN A 242 1.27 6.55 -19.66
C ASN A 242 1.63 5.87 -18.32
N ALA A 243 0.73 5.98 -17.36
CA ALA A 243 0.87 5.41 -16.02
C ALA A 243 0.15 4.06 -15.85
N GLY A 244 -0.44 3.53 -16.92
CA GLY A 244 -1.36 2.41 -16.84
C GLY A 244 -2.76 2.83 -16.41
N GLY A 245 -3.69 1.90 -16.41
CA GLY A 245 -5.09 2.13 -16.07
C GLY A 245 -5.50 1.43 -14.79
N ALA A 246 -6.60 1.90 -14.21
CA ALA A 246 -7.24 1.24 -13.10
C ALA A 246 -7.68 -0.19 -13.47
N GLY A 247 -7.94 -1.03 -12.48
CA GLY A 247 -8.42 -2.39 -12.64
C GLY A 247 -7.43 -3.45 -12.18
N TRP A 248 -7.89 -4.68 -12.25
CA TRP A 248 -7.12 -5.86 -11.84
C TRP A 248 -6.54 -6.55 -13.06
N SER A 249 -5.38 -7.14 -12.94
CA SER A 249 -4.71 -7.84 -14.02
C SER A 249 -4.43 -9.28 -13.64
N ILE A 250 -4.67 -10.20 -14.56
CA ILE A 250 -4.31 -11.61 -14.42
C ILE A 250 -3.36 -11.95 -15.55
N GLN A 251 -2.32 -12.72 -15.25
CA GLN A 251 -1.30 -13.14 -16.21
C GLN A 251 -1.31 -14.65 -16.39
N MET A 252 -0.90 -15.06 -17.58
CA MET A 252 -0.63 -16.47 -17.92
C MET A 252 0.57 -16.52 -18.86
N VAL A 253 1.48 -17.43 -18.60
CA VAL A 253 2.59 -17.75 -19.52
C VAL A 253 2.24 -19.03 -20.27
N THR A 254 2.41 -19.02 -21.58
CA THR A 254 2.24 -20.20 -22.44
C THR A 254 3.16 -20.14 -23.66
N GLY A 255 4.03 -21.12 -23.82
CA GLY A 255 5.08 -21.07 -24.88
C GLY A 255 5.88 -19.78 -24.78
N ASP A 256 5.97 -19.06 -25.91
CA ASP A 256 6.69 -17.77 -25.98
C ASP A 256 5.80 -16.56 -25.68
N LEU A 257 4.58 -16.76 -25.15
CA LEU A 257 3.61 -15.71 -24.93
C LEU A 257 3.39 -15.47 -23.44
N LEU A 258 3.39 -14.18 -23.07
CA LEU A 258 2.81 -13.68 -21.83
C LEU A 258 1.46 -13.05 -22.16
N VAL A 259 0.39 -13.71 -21.74
CA VAL A 259 -0.98 -13.21 -21.90
C VAL A 259 -1.40 -12.47 -20.64
N GLN A 260 -1.90 -11.26 -20.81
CA GLN A 260 -2.42 -10.47 -19.70
C GLN A 260 -3.84 -10.00 -20.01
N THR A 261 -4.73 -10.20 -19.04
CA THR A 261 -6.09 -9.65 -19.07
C THR A 261 -6.22 -8.60 -17.98
N ARG A 262 -7.18 -7.69 -18.16
CA ARG A 262 -7.50 -6.66 -17.19
C ARG A 262 -9.02 -6.58 -17.03
N SER A 263 -9.50 -6.50 -15.78
CA SER A 263 -10.88 -6.10 -15.52
C SER A 263 -11.04 -4.59 -15.79
N LEU A 264 -12.13 -4.21 -16.40
CA LEU A 264 -12.51 -2.82 -16.58
C LEU A 264 -13.26 -2.29 -15.36
#